data_5d7c94c87504cac48496a6ec71fb144f
#
_entry.id   5d7c94c87504cac48496a6ec71fb144f
#
_cell.length_a   1.000
_cell.length_b   1.000
_cell.length_c   1.000
_cell.angle_alpha   90.00
_cell.angle_beta   90.00
_cell.angle_gamma   90.00
#
_symmetry.space_group_name_H-M   'P 1'
#
loop_
_entity.id
_entity.type
_entity.pdbx_description
1 polymer ?
#
loop_
_entity_poly.entity_id
_entity_poly.type
_entity_poly.pdbx_seq_one_letter_code
_entity_poly.pdbx_strand_id
1 'polypeptide(L)'
;MTDYCYYCGKVAYSREHIPPKCIFPEEKDLADSVNYRKNLITVPSCDEHNSNKCKDDEYLQLILIHGYFNSTAGKEHFYNKIVRALMRRPAMLAELYANQYPVTIDAQPTVAVDVDMERFNKVLEQVCQGLYFYEFGDRWQQEIEIHTPLLLSMNDPDSDKFNELVTNLSKAIIRELNDCEKKGDNPEIFWYQMQVNDAKKRLIIRMMFYEGFDVFAISDPLLRTTSSNNGF
;
A
#
# COMPACT_ATOMS: atom_id res chain seq x y z
N MET A 1 6.37 -29.97 -8.62
CA MET A 1 6.15 -28.91 -9.63
C MET A 1 7.06 -27.74 -9.29
N THR A 2 7.63 -27.09 -10.28
CA THR A 2 8.46 -25.89 -10.07
C THR A 2 7.53 -24.69 -10.00
N ASP A 3 7.53 -23.96 -8.88
CA ASP A 3 6.77 -22.73 -8.74
C ASP A 3 7.47 -21.56 -9.44
N TYR A 4 6.71 -20.62 -9.96
CA TYR A 4 7.22 -19.43 -10.62
C TYR A 4 6.83 -18.17 -9.83
N CYS A 5 7.74 -17.20 -9.83
CA CYS A 5 7.56 -15.93 -9.11
C CYS A 5 6.30 -15.20 -9.61
N TYR A 6 5.46 -14.82 -8.67
CA TYR A 6 4.19 -14.12 -8.90
C TYR A 6 4.37 -12.82 -9.72
N TYR A 7 5.52 -12.18 -9.62
CA TYR A 7 5.80 -10.90 -10.25
C TYR A 7 6.52 -11.05 -11.60
N CYS A 8 7.70 -11.67 -11.65
CA CYS A 8 8.54 -11.71 -12.85
C CYS A 8 8.48 -13.03 -13.62
N GLY A 9 7.89 -14.10 -13.08
CA GLY A 9 7.82 -15.42 -13.72
C GLY A 9 9.15 -16.20 -13.73
N LYS A 10 10.22 -15.74 -13.09
CA LYS A 10 11.42 -16.53 -12.84
C LYS A 10 11.08 -17.67 -11.85
N VAL A 11 11.95 -18.69 -11.76
CA VAL A 11 11.78 -19.75 -10.77
C VAL A 11 11.68 -19.16 -9.38
N ALA A 12 10.71 -19.62 -8.61
CA ALA A 12 10.51 -19.20 -7.22
C ALA A 12 11.28 -20.14 -6.29
N TYR A 13 11.97 -19.56 -5.31
CA TYR A 13 12.73 -20.28 -4.29
C TYR A 13 12.17 -20.06 -2.87
N SER A 14 11.23 -19.14 -2.73
CA SER A 14 10.65 -18.74 -1.46
C SER A 14 9.19 -18.34 -1.62
N ARG A 15 8.55 -17.96 -0.51
CA ARG A 15 7.20 -17.37 -0.52
C ARG A 15 7.24 -15.98 0.07
N GLU A 16 6.63 -15.05 -0.62
CA GLU A 16 6.44 -13.67 -0.19
C GLU A 16 5.10 -13.48 0.51
N HIS A 17 5.05 -12.67 1.54
CA HIS A 17 3.81 -12.27 2.21
C HIS A 17 3.16 -11.07 1.51
N ILE A 18 1.87 -11.14 1.28
CA ILE A 18 1.09 -10.11 0.61
C ILE A 18 -0.04 -9.59 1.52
N PRO A 19 0.01 -8.34 1.99
CA PRO A 19 1.15 -7.41 1.93
C PRO A 19 2.34 -7.88 2.79
N PRO A 20 3.49 -7.18 2.75
CA PRO A 20 4.70 -7.56 3.48
C PRO A 20 4.45 -7.82 4.96
N LYS A 21 5.03 -8.89 5.50
CA LYS A 21 4.81 -9.33 6.88
C LYS A 21 5.10 -8.27 7.94
N CYS A 22 6.02 -7.35 7.64
CA CYS A 22 6.37 -6.27 8.56
C CYS A 22 5.19 -5.33 8.87
N ILE A 23 4.18 -5.21 7.97
CA ILE A 23 2.97 -4.41 8.18
C ILE A 23 2.14 -4.95 9.35
N PHE A 24 2.17 -6.26 9.60
CA PHE A 24 1.43 -6.88 10.68
C PHE A 24 2.21 -6.83 12.00
N PRO A 25 1.61 -6.27 13.08
CA PRO A 25 2.24 -6.22 14.40
C PRO A 25 2.64 -7.62 14.89
N GLU A 26 3.72 -7.69 15.66
CA GLU A 26 4.05 -8.90 16.41
C GLU A 26 3.21 -8.93 17.70
N GLU A 27 2.77 -10.11 18.13
CA GLU A 27 1.99 -10.32 19.36
C GLU A 27 2.62 -9.65 20.59
N LYS A 28 3.96 -9.74 20.71
CA LYS A 28 4.72 -9.08 21.78
C LYS A 28 4.67 -7.54 21.78
N ASP A 29 4.20 -6.96 20.67
CA ASP A 29 4.16 -5.50 20.45
C ASP A 29 2.80 -4.90 20.78
N LEU A 30 1.83 -5.74 21.18
CA LEU A 30 0.44 -5.36 21.43
C LEU A 30 0.08 -5.64 22.89
N ALA A 31 -0.72 -4.76 23.50
CA ALA A 31 -1.17 -4.90 24.88
C ALA A 31 -2.06 -6.13 25.08
N ASP A 32 -2.88 -6.46 24.09
CA ASP A 32 -3.89 -7.52 24.14
C ASP A 32 -3.40 -8.88 23.67
N SER A 33 -2.10 -9.03 23.35
CA SER A 33 -1.49 -10.26 22.83
C SER A 33 -2.23 -10.88 21.62
N VAL A 34 -2.84 -10.04 20.77
CA VAL A 34 -3.55 -10.48 19.58
C VAL A 34 -2.56 -10.88 18.49
N ASN A 35 -2.77 -12.04 17.87
CA ASN A 35 -1.91 -12.53 16.78
C ASN A 35 -2.42 -12.07 15.41
N TYR A 36 -2.00 -10.90 14.95
CA TYR A 36 -2.29 -10.40 13.60
C TYR A 36 -1.44 -11.02 12.49
N ARG A 37 -0.55 -11.96 12.81
CA ARG A 37 0.28 -12.70 11.83
C ARG A 37 -0.26 -14.08 11.50
N LYS A 38 -1.50 -14.34 11.85
CA LYS A 38 -2.20 -15.58 11.52
C LYS A 38 -2.77 -15.51 10.10
N ASN A 39 -2.65 -16.62 9.36
CA ASN A 39 -3.24 -16.79 8.01
C ASN A 39 -2.86 -15.70 7.00
N LEU A 40 -1.63 -15.21 7.05
CA LEU A 40 -1.18 -14.23 6.08
C LEU A 40 -1.13 -14.82 4.65
N ILE A 41 -1.59 -14.05 3.68
CA ILE A 41 -1.50 -14.40 2.26
C ILE A 41 -0.03 -14.58 1.88
N THR A 42 0.29 -15.64 1.15
CA THR A 42 1.63 -15.86 0.62
C THR A 42 1.59 -16.35 -0.82
N VAL A 43 2.55 -15.89 -1.62
CA VAL A 43 2.70 -16.27 -3.03
C VAL A 43 4.13 -16.71 -3.33
N PRO A 44 4.36 -17.57 -4.35
CA PRO A 44 5.71 -17.98 -4.73
C PRO A 44 6.52 -16.78 -5.24
N SER A 45 7.77 -16.65 -4.80
CA SER A 45 8.63 -15.51 -5.11
C SER A 45 10.09 -15.91 -5.33
N CYS A 46 10.79 -15.17 -6.20
CA CYS A 46 12.25 -15.21 -6.31
C CYS A 46 12.89 -14.23 -5.30
N ASP A 47 14.21 -14.32 -5.12
CA ASP A 47 14.94 -13.51 -4.14
C ASP A 47 14.85 -12.02 -4.43
N GLU A 48 14.79 -11.62 -5.71
CA GLU A 48 14.64 -10.22 -6.14
C GLU A 48 13.33 -9.60 -5.63
N HIS A 49 12.23 -10.39 -5.64
CA HIS A 49 10.88 -9.95 -5.25
C HIS A 49 10.47 -10.41 -3.85
N ASN A 50 11.41 -10.89 -3.04
CA ASN A 50 11.24 -11.22 -1.64
C ASN A 50 12.38 -10.62 -0.81
N SER A 51 13.49 -11.34 -0.64
CA SER A 51 14.55 -10.98 0.30
C SER A 51 15.23 -9.63 -0.01
N ASN A 52 15.37 -9.28 -1.29
CA ASN A 52 16.10 -8.09 -1.71
C ASN A 52 15.30 -6.78 -1.53
N LYS A 53 13.99 -6.86 -1.32
CA LYS A 53 13.12 -5.69 -1.15
C LYS A 53 12.82 -5.29 0.30
N CYS A 54 13.40 -5.96 1.28
CA CYS A 54 13.10 -5.74 2.72
C CYS A 54 13.16 -4.28 3.16
N LYS A 55 14.08 -3.47 2.59
CA LYS A 55 14.18 -2.03 2.92
C LYS A 55 12.99 -1.24 2.38
N ASP A 56 12.46 -1.64 1.23
CA ASP A 56 11.31 -0.98 0.62
C ASP A 56 10.02 -1.38 1.35
N ASP A 57 9.93 -2.62 1.81
CA ASP A 57 8.84 -3.09 2.67
C ASP A 57 8.82 -2.35 4.03
N GLU A 58 10.00 -2.14 4.64
CA GLU A 58 10.13 -1.34 5.87
C GLU A 58 9.74 0.13 5.62
N TYR A 59 10.06 0.68 4.44
CA TYR A 59 9.67 2.03 4.06
C TYR A 59 8.16 2.14 3.88
N LEU A 60 7.54 1.23 3.11
CA LEU A 60 6.09 1.19 2.98
C LEU A 60 5.41 1.13 4.34
N GLN A 61 5.84 0.22 5.22
CA GLN A 61 5.31 0.14 6.57
C GLN A 61 5.41 1.46 7.31
N LEU A 62 6.57 2.14 7.23
CA LEU A 62 6.81 3.40 7.92
C LEU A 62 5.78 4.45 7.48
N ILE A 63 5.53 4.60 6.18
CA ILE A 63 4.53 5.54 5.66
C ILE A 63 3.12 5.18 6.12
N LEU A 64 2.74 3.92 6.00
CA LEU A 64 1.39 3.46 6.37
C LEU A 64 1.07 3.69 7.86
N ILE A 65 2.03 3.42 8.77
CA ILE A 65 1.80 3.61 10.21
C ILE A 65 1.79 5.07 10.65
N HIS A 66 2.32 6.00 9.82
CA HIS A 66 2.23 7.44 10.06
C HIS A 66 0.87 8.03 9.67
N GLY A 67 -0.03 7.25 9.09
CA GLY A 67 -1.37 7.71 8.71
C GLY A 67 -2.11 8.31 9.92
N TYR A 68 -2.54 9.56 9.80
CA TYR A 68 -3.23 10.30 10.87
C TYR A 68 -4.52 9.60 11.34
N PHE A 69 -5.25 8.98 10.40
CA PHE A 69 -6.55 8.35 10.64
C PHE A 69 -6.46 6.87 11.06
N ASN A 70 -5.26 6.35 11.31
CA ASN A 70 -5.08 4.95 11.68
C ASN A 70 -5.86 4.58 12.95
N SER A 71 -6.30 3.32 12.98
CA SER A 71 -6.96 2.69 14.14
C SER A 71 -6.06 2.63 15.38
N THR A 72 -6.64 2.21 16.51
CA THR A 72 -5.90 1.99 17.75
C THR A 72 -4.75 1.01 17.55
N ALA A 73 -4.98 -0.12 16.85
CA ALA A 73 -3.94 -1.11 16.53
C ALA A 73 -2.81 -0.52 15.69
N GLY A 74 -3.14 0.34 14.71
CA GLY A 74 -2.15 1.06 13.91
C GLY A 74 -1.32 2.04 14.75
N LYS A 75 -1.98 2.78 15.66
CA LYS A 75 -1.30 3.71 16.58
C LYS A 75 -0.39 2.99 17.58
N GLU A 76 -0.82 1.90 18.16
CA GLU A 76 0.01 1.08 19.05
C GLU A 76 1.22 0.50 18.30
N HIS A 77 1.01 -0.01 17.10
CA HIS A 77 2.09 -0.48 16.24
C HIS A 77 3.10 0.64 15.95
N PHE A 78 2.60 1.85 15.63
CA PHE A 78 3.43 3.04 15.46
C PHE A 78 4.30 3.29 16.69
N TYR A 79 3.70 3.47 17.88
CA TYR A 79 4.45 3.79 19.09
C TYR A 79 5.50 2.73 19.40
N ASN A 80 5.12 1.46 19.41
CA ASN A 80 6.00 0.37 19.78
C ASN A 80 7.12 0.13 18.76
N LYS A 81 6.86 0.31 17.47
CA LYS A 81 7.83 0.07 16.41
C LYS A 81 8.71 1.29 16.14
N ILE A 82 8.13 2.49 16.11
CA ILE A 82 8.87 3.73 15.87
C ILE A 82 9.83 4.02 17.02
N VAL A 83 9.40 3.88 18.27
CA VAL A 83 10.28 4.08 19.41
C VAL A 83 11.49 3.12 19.34
N ARG A 84 11.27 1.86 18.97
CA ARG A 84 12.38 0.90 18.77
C ARG A 84 13.23 1.19 17.53
N ALA A 85 12.62 1.66 16.44
CA ALA A 85 13.34 2.04 15.23
C ALA A 85 14.19 3.28 15.44
N LEU A 86 13.69 4.29 16.17
CA LEU A 86 14.44 5.47 16.63
C LEU A 86 15.71 5.07 17.38
N MET A 87 15.60 4.08 18.26
CA MET A 87 16.74 3.60 19.04
C MET A 87 17.76 2.81 18.21
N ARG A 88 17.34 2.12 17.15
CA ARG A 88 18.19 1.22 16.37
C ARG A 88 18.70 1.81 15.05
N ARG A 89 17.90 2.67 14.39
CA ARG A 89 18.18 3.27 13.07
C ARG A 89 17.74 4.72 13.01
N PRO A 90 18.37 5.61 13.79
CA PRO A 90 17.96 7.03 13.83
C PRO A 90 18.07 7.72 12.47
N ALA A 91 19.01 7.29 11.60
CA ALA A 91 19.19 7.89 10.27
C ALA A 91 17.97 7.76 9.35
N MET A 92 17.25 6.63 9.40
CA MET A 92 16.06 6.41 8.56
C MET A 92 14.92 7.37 8.93
N LEU A 93 14.74 7.67 10.20
CA LEU A 93 13.75 8.63 10.67
C LEU A 93 14.20 10.08 10.43
N ALA A 94 15.50 10.36 10.59
CA ALA A 94 16.06 11.66 10.25
C ALA A 94 15.84 11.98 8.75
N GLU A 95 15.96 10.99 7.87
CA GLU A 95 15.65 11.13 6.44
C GLU A 95 14.17 11.43 6.19
N LEU A 96 13.25 10.69 6.80
CA LEU A 96 11.80 10.91 6.67
C LEU A 96 11.39 12.29 7.18
N TYR A 97 11.97 12.75 8.30
CA TYR A 97 11.63 14.03 8.91
C TYR A 97 12.57 15.18 8.49
N ALA A 98 13.43 14.96 7.49
CA ALA A 98 14.34 16.01 7.00
C ALA A 98 13.58 17.23 6.44
N ASN A 99 12.46 16.96 5.75
CA ASN A 99 11.56 17.97 5.21
C ASN A 99 10.21 17.85 5.92
N GLN A 100 9.98 18.71 6.91
CA GLN A 100 8.73 18.75 7.67
C GLN A 100 7.96 20.02 7.33
N TYR A 101 6.65 19.88 7.17
CA TYR A 101 5.73 20.98 6.92
C TYR A 101 4.71 21.03 8.04
N PRO A 102 4.59 22.16 8.79
CA PRO A 102 3.53 22.30 9.77
C PRO A 102 2.17 22.36 9.07
N VAL A 103 1.27 21.49 9.47
CA VAL A 103 -0.10 21.39 8.93
C VAL A 103 -1.10 21.32 10.07
N THR A 104 -2.37 21.58 9.78
CA THR A 104 -3.46 21.44 10.74
C THR A 104 -4.48 20.48 10.17
N ILE A 105 -4.78 19.41 10.90
CA ILE A 105 -5.84 18.43 10.56
C ILE A 105 -6.84 18.42 11.71
N ASP A 106 -8.13 18.60 11.41
CA ASP A 106 -9.21 18.65 12.40
C ASP A 106 -8.93 19.62 13.57
N ALA A 107 -8.41 20.80 13.23
CA ALA A 107 -7.97 21.84 14.18
C ALA A 107 -6.82 21.41 15.13
N GLN A 108 -6.15 20.29 14.88
CA GLN A 108 -4.98 19.83 15.61
C GLN A 108 -3.70 20.10 14.81
N PRO A 109 -2.70 20.79 15.43
CA PRO A 109 -1.41 20.98 14.78
C PRO A 109 -0.67 19.64 14.64
N THR A 110 -0.15 19.37 13.45
CA THR A 110 0.64 18.19 13.16
C THR A 110 1.73 18.54 12.10
N VAL A 111 2.43 17.54 11.62
CA VAL A 111 3.43 17.71 10.56
C VAL A 111 3.13 16.77 9.39
N ALA A 112 3.29 17.30 8.18
CA ALA A 112 3.40 16.49 6.98
C ALA A 112 4.88 16.26 6.65
N VAL A 113 5.19 15.18 5.96
CA VAL A 113 6.54 14.80 5.51
C VAL A 113 6.49 14.44 4.03
N ASP A 114 7.62 14.62 3.35
CA ASP A 114 7.75 14.17 1.97
C ASP A 114 7.80 12.65 1.88
N VAL A 115 7.13 12.10 0.88
CA VAL A 115 7.11 10.66 0.61
C VAL A 115 7.79 10.40 -0.74
N ASP A 116 8.76 9.48 -0.76
CA ASP A 116 9.30 8.91 -1.99
C ASP A 116 8.22 8.05 -2.66
N MET A 117 7.45 8.69 -3.54
CA MET A 117 6.29 8.08 -4.20
C MET A 117 6.68 6.96 -5.17
N GLU A 118 7.85 7.04 -5.80
CA GLU A 118 8.34 5.98 -6.69
C GLU A 118 8.55 4.68 -5.90
N ARG A 119 9.27 4.78 -4.80
CA ARG A 119 9.55 3.66 -3.89
C ARG A 119 8.27 3.12 -3.25
N PHE A 120 7.39 4.01 -2.79
CA PHE A 120 6.11 3.66 -2.17
C PHE A 120 5.19 2.92 -3.15
N ASN A 121 4.99 3.47 -4.34
CA ASN A 121 4.12 2.90 -5.37
C ASN A 121 4.65 1.55 -5.89
N LYS A 122 5.96 1.39 -6.04
CA LYS A 122 6.58 0.14 -6.47
C LYS A 122 6.24 -1.04 -5.54
N VAL A 123 6.26 -0.84 -4.23
CA VAL A 123 5.89 -1.91 -3.28
C VAL A 123 4.39 -2.19 -3.35
N LEU A 124 3.56 -1.16 -3.44
CA LEU A 124 2.10 -1.33 -3.55
C LEU A 124 1.70 -2.02 -4.87
N GLU A 125 2.38 -1.73 -5.98
CA GLU A 125 2.21 -2.46 -7.24
C GLU A 125 2.51 -3.95 -7.05
N GLN A 126 3.60 -4.30 -6.36
CA GLN A 126 3.92 -5.69 -6.03
C GLN A 126 2.86 -6.33 -5.15
N VAL A 127 2.28 -5.60 -4.20
CA VAL A 127 1.14 -6.09 -3.40
C VAL A 127 -0.06 -6.38 -4.31
N CYS A 128 -0.42 -5.47 -5.22
CA CYS A 128 -1.51 -5.69 -6.17
C CYS A 128 -1.30 -6.91 -7.07
N GLN A 129 -0.10 -7.06 -7.62
CA GLN A 129 0.30 -8.24 -8.40
C GLN A 129 0.19 -9.54 -7.59
N GLY A 130 0.62 -9.49 -6.33
CA GLY A 130 0.54 -10.62 -5.41
C GLY A 130 -0.90 -10.99 -5.04
N LEU A 131 -1.77 -10.00 -4.79
CA LEU A 131 -3.19 -10.23 -4.53
C LEU A 131 -3.88 -10.86 -5.76
N TYR A 132 -3.60 -10.34 -6.97
CA TYR A 132 -4.12 -10.91 -8.20
C TYR A 132 -3.66 -12.35 -8.38
N PHE A 133 -2.36 -12.62 -8.18
CA PHE A 133 -1.81 -13.98 -8.28
C PHE A 133 -2.44 -14.92 -7.26
N TYR A 134 -2.66 -14.46 -6.03
CA TYR A 134 -3.31 -15.26 -4.98
C TYR A 134 -4.74 -15.67 -5.36
N GLU A 135 -5.51 -14.76 -5.96
CA GLU A 135 -6.91 -15.01 -6.35
C GLU A 135 -7.04 -15.89 -7.61
N PHE A 136 -6.16 -15.68 -8.61
CA PHE A 136 -6.35 -16.26 -9.94
C PHE A 136 -5.27 -17.26 -10.35
N GLY A 137 -4.17 -17.37 -9.62
CA GLY A 137 -3.05 -18.26 -9.95
C GLY A 137 -2.24 -17.82 -11.17
N ASP A 138 -2.47 -16.61 -11.67
CA ASP A 138 -1.81 -16.04 -12.85
C ASP A 138 -1.29 -14.63 -12.55
N ARG A 139 -0.43 -14.11 -13.44
CA ARG A 139 0.19 -12.79 -13.30
C ARG A 139 -0.60 -11.73 -14.07
N TRP A 140 -0.86 -10.60 -13.43
CA TRP A 140 -1.39 -9.44 -14.12
C TRP A 140 -0.29 -8.83 -15.03
N GLN A 141 -0.58 -8.63 -16.34
CA GLN A 141 0.42 -8.24 -17.33
C GLN A 141 0.39 -6.74 -17.65
N GLN A 142 -0.64 -6.03 -17.17
CA GLN A 142 -0.79 -4.62 -17.44
C GLN A 142 -0.20 -3.79 -16.29
N GLU A 143 0.15 -2.57 -16.59
CA GLU A 143 0.59 -1.59 -15.60
C GLU A 143 -0.55 -1.26 -14.63
N ILE A 144 -0.20 -0.97 -13.39
CA ILE A 144 -1.13 -0.61 -12.32
C ILE A 144 -0.78 0.79 -11.85
N GLU A 145 -1.77 1.68 -11.86
CA GLU A 145 -1.64 3.02 -11.28
C GLU A 145 -2.11 2.99 -9.84
N ILE A 146 -1.33 3.59 -8.93
CA ILE A 146 -1.62 3.66 -7.49
C ILE A 146 -2.06 5.08 -7.12
N HIS A 147 -3.16 5.18 -6.40
CA HIS A 147 -3.73 6.43 -5.92
C HIS A 147 -3.99 6.35 -4.42
N THR A 148 -3.55 7.35 -3.68
CA THR A 148 -3.67 7.43 -2.23
C THR A 148 -4.18 8.81 -1.81
N PRO A 149 -5.46 8.95 -1.46
CA PRO A 149 -6.06 10.25 -1.13
C PRO A 149 -5.42 10.94 0.08
N LEU A 150 -4.73 10.19 0.94
CA LEU A 150 -4.03 10.72 2.12
C LEU A 150 -2.65 11.32 1.80
N LEU A 151 -2.07 11.01 0.64
CA LEU A 151 -0.80 11.58 0.19
C LEU A 151 -1.10 12.72 -0.77
N LEU A 152 -1.13 13.93 -0.22
CA LEU A 152 -1.49 15.14 -0.96
C LEU A 152 -0.30 15.67 -1.76
N SER A 153 -0.53 16.08 -3.00
CA SER A 153 0.39 16.95 -3.72
C SER A 153 0.30 18.36 -3.13
N MET A 154 1.42 19.00 -2.83
CA MET A 154 1.45 20.31 -2.16
C MET A 154 2.30 21.36 -2.87
N ASN A 155 3.22 20.94 -3.73
CA ASN A 155 4.29 21.81 -4.26
C ASN A 155 4.09 22.22 -5.73
N ASP A 156 2.99 21.80 -6.35
CA ASP A 156 2.70 22.04 -7.76
C ASP A 156 1.55 23.04 -7.92
N PRO A 157 1.56 23.96 -8.90
CA PRO A 157 0.45 24.89 -9.14
C PRO A 157 -0.91 24.21 -9.35
N ASP A 158 -0.92 22.96 -9.84
CA ASP A 158 -2.13 22.17 -10.07
C ASP A 158 -2.43 21.15 -8.95
N SER A 159 -1.73 21.22 -7.81
CA SER A 159 -1.89 20.29 -6.67
C SER A 159 -3.34 20.15 -6.21
N ASP A 160 -4.06 21.26 -6.06
CA ASP A 160 -5.46 21.22 -5.61
C ASP A 160 -6.36 20.46 -6.57
N LYS A 161 -6.19 20.69 -7.87
CA LYS A 161 -6.96 19.96 -8.92
C LYS A 161 -6.61 18.47 -8.92
N PHE A 162 -5.32 18.16 -8.78
CA PHE A 162 -4.86 16.77 -8.70
C PHE A 162 -5.44 16.06 -7.48
N ASN A 163 -5.36 16.67 -6.30
CA ASN A 163 -5.91 16.14 -5.06
C ASN A 163 -7.43 15.93 -5.13
N GLU A 164 -8.15 16.87 -5.75
CA GLU A 164 -9.59 16.75 -6.02
C GLU A 164 -9.89 15.59 -6.97
N LEU A 165 -9.11 15.44 -8.05
CA LEU A 165 -9.23 14.34 -8.99
C LEU A 165 -9.06 12.98 -8.31
N VAL A 166 -7.99 12.81 -7.53
CA VAL A 166 -7.72 11.58 -6.76
C VAL A 166 -8.87 11.28 -5.78
N THR A 167 -9.37 12.31 -5.09
CA THR A 167 -10.50 12.18 -4.17
C THR A 167 -11.78 11.72 -4.90
N ASN A 168 -12.09 12.30 -6.05
CA ASN A 168 -13.28 11.96 -6.82
C ASN A 168 -13.18 10.56 -7.43
N LEU A 169 -12.00 10.19 -7.92
CA LEU A 169 -11.68 8.85 -8.40
C LEU A 169 -11.87 7.80 -7.29
N SER A 170 -11.35 8.06 -6.11
CA SER A 170 -11.49 7.18 -4.94
C SER A 170 -12.96 6.95 -4.58
N LYS A 171 -13.77 8.01 -4.58
CA LYS A 171 -15.22 7.89 -4.34
C LYS A 171 -15.93 7.07 -5.42
N ALA A 172 -15.51 7.18 -6.68
CA ALA A 172 -16.06 6.38 -7.78
C ALA A 172 -15.71 4.90 -7.60
N ILE A 173 -14.45 4.59 -7.29
CA ILE A 173 -14.00 3.22 -7.04
C ILE A 173 -14.74 2.59 -5.84
N ILE A 174 -14.90 3.32 -4.75
CA ILE A 174 -15.64 2.84 -3.57
C ILE A 174 -17.07 2.44 -3.96
N ARG A 175 -17.74 3.22 -4.80
CA ARG A 175 -19.09 2.91 -5.28
C ARG A 175 -19.10 1.67 -6.18
N GLU A 176 -18.10 1.55 -7.06
CA GLU A 176 -17.99 0.42 -7.99
C GLU A 176 -17.72 -0.90 -7.24
N LEU A 177 -16.93 -0.84 -6.18
CA LEU A 177 -16.58 -2.00 -5.35
C LEU A 177 -17.57 -2.26 -4.20
N ASN A 178 -18.69 -1.51 -4.11
CA ASN A 178 -19.62 -1.61 -3.00
C ASN A 178 -20.14 -3.04 -2.76
N ASP A 179 -20.40 -3.77 -3.83
CA ASP A 179 -20.92 -5.14 -3.80
C ASP A 179 -19.81 -6.20 -3.78
N CYS A 180 -18.53 -5.79 -3.83
CA CYS A 180 -17.40 -6.71 -3.73
C CYS A 180 -17.11 -7.07 -2.27
N GLU A 181 -16.85 -8.35 -2.03
CA GLU A 181 -16.47 -8.85 -0.71
C GLU A 181 -15.17 -8.21 -0.22
N LYS A 182 -15.12 -7.85 1.06
CA LYS A 182 -13.89 -7.50 1.76
C LYS A 182 -13.17 -8.77 2.16
N LYS A 183 -11.93 -8.92 1.74
CA LYS A 183 -11.07 -10.09 1.97
C LYS A 183 -9.88 -9.73 2.85
N GLY A 184 -9.44 -10.67 3.67
CA GLY A 184 -8.31 -10.54 4.60
C GLY A 184 -8.67 -11.03 5.99
N ASP A 185 -7.81 -11.86 6.58
CA ASP A 185 -8.08 -12.51 7.88
C ASP A 185 -7.79 -11.61 9.09
N ASN A 186 -7.17 -10.45 8.86
CA ASN A 186 -6.81 -9.48 9.91
C ASN A 186 -7.29 -8.08 9.51
N PRO A 187 -8.63 -7.85 9.43
CA PRO A 187 -9.21 -6.64 8.81
C PRO A 187 -8.84 -5.34 9.53
N GLU A 188 -8.49 -5.37 10.81
CA GLU A 188 -8.00 -4.20 11.56
C GLU A 188 -6.63 -3.71 11.07
N ILE A 189 -5.85 -4.60 10.44
CA ILE A 189 -4.53 -4.30 9.90
C ILE A 189 -4.57 -4.16 8.38
N PHE A 190 -5.23 -5.12 7.71
CA PHE A 190 -5.31 -5.14 6.25
C PHE A 190 -6.52 -5.89 5.74
N TRP A 191 -7.25 -5.26 4.82
CA TRP A 191 -8.24 -5.92 3.98
C TRP A 191 -8.21 -5.31 2.57
N TYR A 192 -8.77 -6.02 1.59
CA TYR A 192 -8.89 -5.55 0.22
C TYR A 192 -10.23 -5.96 -0.41
N GLN A 193 -10.63 -5.22 -1.44
CA GLN A 193 -11.68 -5.55 -2.38
C GLN A 193 -11.08 -5.55 -3.78
N MET A 194 -11.52 -6.45 -4.64
CA MET A 194 -10.98 -6.59 -6.00
C MET A 194 -12.10 -6.84 -6.99
N GLN A 195 -12.02 -6.18 -8.15
CA GLN A 195 -12.84 -6.43 -9.31
C GLN A 195 -11.96 -6.59 -10.54
N VAL A 196 -12.21 -7.65 -11.31
CA VAL A 196 -11.51 -7.95 -12.56
C VAL A 196 -12.50 -8.05 -13.69
N ASN A 197 -12.16 -7.44 -14.84
CA ASN A 197 -12.86 -7.59 -16.09
C ASN A 197 -11.85 -8.01 -17.18
N ASP A 198 -11.71 -9.32 -17.39
CA ASP A 198 -10.74 -9.89 -18.32
C ASP A 198 -10.97 -9.44 -19.78
N ALA A 199 -12.23 -9.30 -20.20
CA ALA A 199 -12.55 -8.86 -21.54
C ALA A 199 -12.07 -7.42 -21.82
N LYS A 200 -12.07 -6.57 -20.80
CA LYS A 200 -11.58 -5.18 -20.87
C LYS A 200 -10.13 -5.05 -20.40
N LYS A 201 -9.51 -6.11 -19.92
CA LYS A 201 -8.19 -6.07 -19.27
C LYS A 201 -8.11 -5.03 -18.15
N ARG A 202 -9.20 -4.94 -17.37
CA ARG A 202 -9.37 -3.94 -16.32
C ARG A 202 -9.30 -4.62 -14.96
N LEU A 203 -8.49 -4.05 -14.08
CA LEU A 203 -8.33 -4.47 -12.69
C LEU A 203 -8.56 -3.24 -11.80
N ILE A 204 -9.36 -3.39 -10.76
CA ILE A 204 -9.51 -2.41 -9.69
C ILE A 204 -9.30 -3.13 -8.38
N ILE A 205 -8.45 -2.54 -7.52
CA ILE A 205 -8.24 -3.02 -6.16
C ILE A 205 -8.35 -1.82 -5.21
N ARG A 206 -9.10 -1.99 -4.13
CA ARG A 206 -9.06 -1.14 -2.96
C ARG A 206 -8.37 -1.89 -1.84
N MET A 207 -7.38 -1.30 -1.23
CA MET A 207 -6.65 -1.84 -0.08
C MET A 207 -6.81 -0.88 1.09
N MET A 208 -7.16 -1.40 2.25
CA MET A 208 -7.25 -0.62 3.47
C MET A 208 -6.20 -1.11 4.46
N PHE A 209 -5.37 -0.20 4.95
CA PHE A 209 -4.39 -0.47 5.99
C PHE A 209 -4.77 0.26 7.26
N TYR A 210 -4.68 -0.43 8.41
CA TYR A 210 -4.92 0.10 9.75
C TYR A 210 -6.24 0.87 9.90
N GLU A 211 -7.28 0.46 9.15
CA GLU A 211 -8.62 1.06 9.10
C GLU A 211 -8.64 2.56 8.74
N GLY A 212 -7.50 3.16 8.43
CA GLY A 212 -7.38 4.60 8.17
C GLY A 212 -6.58 4.99 6.93
N PHE A 213 -5.85 4.06 6.31
CA PHE A 213 -5.04 4.36 5.14
C PHE A 213 -5.58 3.64 3.89
N ASP A 214 -6.37 4.33 3.09
CA ASP A 214 -6.95 3.83 1.84
C ASP A 214 -5.96 3.94 0.68
N VAL A 215 -5.82 2.86 -0.09
CA VAL A 215 -5.03 2.78 -1.32
C VAL A 215 -5.90 2.22 -2.44
N PHE A 216 -5.89 2.87 -3.58
CA PHE A 216 -6.63 2.47 -4.78
C PHE A 216 -5.65 2.13 -5.89
N ALA A 217 -5.82 0.97 -6.50
CA ALA A 217 -5.03 0.52 -7.63
C ALA A 217 -5.94 0.30 -8.83
N ILE A 218 -5.55 0.85 -9.98
CA ILE A 218 -6.31 0.76 -11.22
C ILE A 218 -5.37 0.32 -12.34
N SER A 219 -5.82 -0.63 -13.11
CA SER A 219 -5.26 -0.95 -14.40
C SER A 219 -6.41 -0.93 -15.41
N ASP A 220 -6.46 0.08 -16.26
CA ASP A 220 -7.49 0.25 -17.28
C ASP A 220 -6.87 0.81 -18.57
N PRO A 221 -6.81 0.02 -19.64
CA PRO A 221 -6.26 0.49 -20.93
C PRO A 221 -6.94 1.73 -21.49
N LEU A 222 -8.21 2.00 -21.12
CA LEU A 222 -8.96 3.13 -21.63
C LEU A 222 -8.57 4.45 -20.96
N LEU A 223 -8.08 4.42 -19.71
CA LEU A 223 -7.64 5.64 -19.01
C LEU A 223 -6.32 6.18 -19.57
N ARG A 224 -5.47 5.33 -20.15
CA ARG A 224 -4.16 5.70 -20.72
C ARG A 224 -4.25 6.55 -21.98
N THR A 225 -5.31 6.41 -22.77
CA THR A 225 -5.46 7.16 -24.03
C THR A 225 -5.67 8.65 -23.79
N THR A 226 -6.04 9.06 -22.57
CA THR A 226 -6.24 10.46 -22.20
C THR A 226 -4.97 11.14 -21.67
N SER A 227 -4.02 10.38 -21.09
CA SER A 227 -2.75 10.94 -20.55
C SER A 227 -1.68 11.15 -21.62
N SER A 228 -1.69 10.37 -22.72
CA SER A 228 -0.70 10.48 -23.80
C SER A 228 -0.99 11.61 -24.81
N ASN A 229 -2.15 12.28 -24.74
CA ASN A 229 -2.50 13.36 -25.64
C ASN A 229 -2.28 14.78 -25.05
N ASN A 230 -1.84 14.90 -23.81
CA ASN A 230 -1.45 16.18 -23.21
C ASN A 230 0.08 16.23 -23.04
N GLY A 231 0.79 16.09 -24.15
CA GLY A 231 2.19 16.47 -24.22
C GLY A 231 2.29 18.02 -24.19
N PHE A 232 2.77 18.53 -23.07
CA PHE A 232 3.40 19.86 -22.98
C PHE A 232 4.68 19.71 -22.16
#